data_4129d09831defaee6efffa263b258fe0
#
_entry.id   4129d09831defaee6efffa263b258fe0
#
_cell.length_a   1.000
_cell.length_b   1.000
_cell.length_c   1.000
_cell.angle_alpha   90.00
_cell.angle_beta   90.00
_cell.angle_gamma   90.00
#
_symmetry.space_group_name_H-M   'P 1'
#
loop_
_entity.id
_entity.type
_entity.pdbx_description
1 polymer ?
#
loop_
_entity_poly.entity_id
_entity_poly.type
_entity_poly.pdbx_seq_one_letter_code
_entity_poly.pdbx_strand_id
1 'polypeptide(L)'
;QNETCRRLLDIPGVGPLIATVAVAIMGEASAFKSGREFAAYVGLVPRQTGSGGKIRLLGISKRGDKYLRTLFIHGARAAALLTKEPGPWITELKKRRPASVAIVAMANKLARTVWAIAAHGRKYDKNHVRIRPY
;
A
#
# COMPACT_ATOMS: atom_id res chain seq x y z
N GLN A 1 21.29 -2.35 9.20
CA GLN A 1 19.98 -1.94 8.69
C GLN A 1 19.77 -0.47 8.97
N ASN A 2 19.16 0.24 8.06
CA ASN A 2 18.87 1.64 8.28
C ASN A 2 17.60 1.82 9.12
N GLU A 3 17.44 3.02 9.65
CA GLU A 3 16.33 3.36 10.52
C GLU A 3 14.97 3.24 9.83
N THR A 4 14.91 3.62 8.56
CA THR A 4 13.67 3.54 7.79
C THR A 4 13.19 2.09 7.69
N CYS A 5 14.09 1.16 7.37
CA CYS A 5 13.72 -0.26 7.30
C CYS A 5 13.17 -0.76 8.63
N ARG A 6 13.78 -0.36 9.75
CA ARG A 6 13.29 -0.76 11.07
C ARG A 6 11.87 -0.29 11.33
N ARG A 7 11.58 0.97 10.98
CA ARG A 7 10.24 1.53 11.16
C ARG A 7 9.20 0.82 10.31
N LEU A 8 9.58 0.39 9.12
CA LEU A 8 8.67 -0.32 8.22
C LEU A 8 8.29 -1.70 8.76
N LEU A 9 9.15 -2.32 9.55
CA LEU A 9 8.86 -3.64 10.13
C LEU A 9 7.68 -3.64 11.10
N ASP A 10 7.30 -2.48 11.61
CA ASP A 10 6.14 -2.37 12.50
C ASP A 10 4.81 -2.42 11.75
N ILE A 11 4.83 -2.29 10.44
CA ILE A 11 3.61 -2.34 9.62
C ILE A 11 3.18 -3.79 9.46
N PRO A 12 1.92 -4.14 9.84
CA PRO A 12 1.44 -5.50 9.60
C PRO A 12 1.53 -5.87 8.13
N GLY A 13 2.13 -7.01 7.84
CA GLY A 13 2.32 -7.48 6.47
C GLY A 13 3.65 -7.07 5.84
N VAL A 14 4.45 -6.25 6.51
CA VAL A 14 5.76 -5.83 6.00
C VAL A 14 6.85 -6.53 6.79
N GLY A 15 7.48 -7.52 6.17
CA GLY A 15 8.64 -8.21 6.73
C GLY A 15 9.95 -7.60 6.22
N PRO A 16 11.10 -8.19 6.63
CA PRO A 16 12.41 -7.66 6.25
C PRO A 16 12.64 -7.55 4.74
N LEU A 17 12.15 -8.53 3.98
CA LEU A 17 12.31 -8.51 2.53
C LEU A 17 11.57 -7.33 1.89
N ILE A 18 10.31 -7.16 2.27
CA ILE A 18 9.50 -6.06 1.72
C ILE A 18 10.10 -4.71 2.11
N ALA A 19 10.49 -4.56 3.38
CA ALA A 19 11.09 -3.33 3.86
C ALA A 19 12.36 -2.99 3.07
N THR A 20 13.25 -3.94 2.91
CA THR A 20 14.52 -3.74 2.22
C THR A 20 14.31 -3.40 0.74
N VAL A 21 13.46 -4.17 0.06
CA VAL A 21 13.20 -3.97 -1.37
C VAL A 21 12.49 -2.64 -1.60
N ALA A 22 11.51 -2.30 -0.75
CA ALA A 22 10.78 -1.05 -0.89
C ALA A 22 11.70 0.16 -0.75
N VAL A 23 12.60 0.15 0.26
CA VAL A 23 13.55 1.25 0.45
C VAL A 23 14.51 1.35 -0.73
N ALA A 24 15.01 0.22 -1.22
CA ALA A 24 15.94 0.21 -2.35
C ALA A 24 15.31 0.75 -3.63
N ILE A 25 14.08 0.33 -3.92
CA ILE A 25 13.38 0.76 -5.14
C ILE A 25 12.87 2.20 -5.05
N MET A 26 12.39 2.59 -3.86
CA MET A 26 11.90 3.95 -3.65
C MET A 26 13.01 5.00 -3.82
N GLY A 27 14.22 4.69 -3.36
CA GLY A 27 15.31 5.66 -3.33
C GLY A 27 14.94 6.83 -2.43
N GLU A 28 14.97 8.05 -2.98
CA GLU A 28 14.57 9.24 -2.23
C GLU A 28 13.04 9.32 -2.19
N ALA A 29 12.46 9.17 -0.99
CA ALA A 29 11.02 9.24 -0.84
C ALA A 29 10.45 10.59 -1.30
N SER A 30 11.24 11.67 -1.14
CA SER A 30 10.84 13.01 -1.58
C SER A 30 10.70 13.15 -3.10
N ALA A 31 11.18 12.18 -3.88
CA ALA A 31 10.99 12.17 -5.33
C ALA A 31 9.52 11.92 -5.70
N PHE A 32 8.74 11.38 -4.78
CA PHE A 32 7.30 11.19 -4.96
C PHE A 32 6.56 12.28 -4.19
N LYS A 33 5.54 12.86 -4.82
CA LYS A 33 4.77 13.93 -4.21
C LYS A 33 3.87 13.44 -3.09
N SER A 34 3.48 12.17 -3.13
CA SER A 34 2.52 11.60 -2.18
C SER A 34 2.64 10.08 -2.15
N GLY A 35 2.02 9.47 -1.14
CA GLY A 35 1.93 8.02 -1.09
C GLY A 35 1.16 7.46 -2.27
N ARG A 36 0.15 8.18 -2.75
CA ARG A 36 -0.61 7.77 -3.93
C ARG A 36 0.29 7.71 -5.16
N GLU A 37 1.19 8.66 -5.33
CA GLU A 37 2.13 8.66 -6.46
C GLU A 37 3.06 7.45 -6.38
N PHE A 38 3.55 7.12 -5.18
CA PHE A 38 4.37 5.92 -5.00
C PHE A 38 3.57 4.65 -5.31
N ALA A 39 2.33 4.56 -4.81
CA ALA A 39 1.46 3.42 -5.11
C ALA A 39 1.18 3.29 -6.62
N ALA A 40 1.04 4.42 -7.31
CA ALA A 40 0.88 4.44 -8.75
C ALA A 40 2.14 3.92 -9.46
N TYR A 41 3.31 4.33 -8.99
CA TYR A 41 4.59 3.84 -9.50
C TYR A 41 4.71 2.32 -9.38
N VAL A 42 4.21 1.76 -8.28
CA VAL A 42 4.20 0.31 -8.07
C VAL A 42 3.09 -0.39 -8.88
N GLY A 43 2.15 0.38 -9.42
CA GLY A 43 1.06 -0.17 -10.22
C GLY A 43 -0.12 -0.66 -9.41
N LEU A 44 -0.32 -0.11 -8.22
CA LEU A 44 -1.37 -0.53 -7.30
C LEU A 44 -2.58 0.41 -7.28
N VAL A 45 -2.65 1.35 -8.21
CA VAL A 45 -3.83 2.22 -8.34
C VAL A 45 -4.72 1.70 -9.44
N PRO A 46 -6.06 1.89 -9.34
CA PRO A 46 -6.96 1.50 -10.40
C PRO A 46 -6.68 2.27 -11.68
N ARG A 47 -6.79 1.59 -12.81
CA ARG A 47 -6.78 2.28 -14.10
C ARG A 47 -8.09 3.04 -14.24
N GLN A 48 -8.01 4.15 -14.95
CA GLN A 48 -9.19 4.96 -15.24
C GLN A 48 -9.36 5.05 -16.73
N THR A 49 -10.61 4.98 -17.17
CA THR A 49 -10.98 5.29 -18.54
C THR A 49 -12.19 6.21 -18.47
N GLY A 50 -12.26 7.16 -19.37
CA GLY A 50 -13.36 8.11 -19.38
C GLY A 50 -13.49 8.81 -20.70
N SER A 51 -14.73 9.04 -21.11
CA SER A 51 -15.07 9.87 -22.27
C SER A 51 -16.37 10.60 -21.91
N GLY A 52 -16.53 11.79 -22.44
CA GLY A 52 -17.76 12.56 -22.18
C GLY A 52 -17.99 12.89 -20.71
N GLY A 53 -16.92 13.08 -19.94
CA GLY A 53 -17.03 13.46 -18.54
C GLY A 53 -17.28 12.32 -17.56
N LYS A 54 -17.38 11.09 -18.03
CA LYS A 54 -17.54 9.91 -17.16
C LYS A 54 -16.22 9.20 -16.99
N ILE A 55 -15.84 8.95 -15.73
CA ILE A 55 -14.63 8.23 -15.39
C ILE A 55 -15.04 6.85 -14.85
N ARG A 56 -14.47 5.82 -15.40
CA ARG A 56 -14.64 4.45 -14.91
C ARG A 56 -13.34 3.97 -14.29
N LEU A 57 -13.45 3.39 -13.10
CA LEU A 57 -12.32 2.75 -12.45
C LEU A 57 -12.26 1.29 -12.93
N LEU A 58 -11.13 0.93 -13.46
CA LEU A 58 -10.85 -0.45 -13.90
C LEU A 58 -10.01 -1.14 -12.82
N GLY A 59 -9.53 -2.35 -13.09
CA GLY A 59 -8.58 -3.00 -12.21
C GLY A 59 -7.28 -2.21 -12.10
N ILE A 60 -6.35 -2.64 -11.23
CA ILE A 60 -5.09 -1.95 -11.04
C ILE A 60 -4.31 -1.87 -12.35
N SER A 61 -3.50 -0.81 -12.49
CA SER A 61 -2.80 -0.54 -13.73
C SER A 61 -1.73 -1.59 -14.07
N LYS A 62 -1.14 -2.21 -13.04
CA LYS A 62 -0.06 -3.20 -13.17
C LYS A 62 1.16 -2.65 -13.92
N ARG A 63 1.33 -1.35 -13.95
CA ARG A 63 2.53 -0.69 -14.46
C ARG A 63 3.53 -0.52 -13.33
N GLY A 64 4.79 -0.26 -13.70
CA GLY A 64 5.84 -0.02 -12.73
C GLY A 64 6.49 -1.30 -12.24
N ASP A 65 6.96 -1.30 -11.02
CA ASP A 65 7.77 -2.40 -10.50
C ASP A 65 6.92 -3.62 -10.14
N LYS A 66 6.97 -4.62 -10.99
CA LYS A 66 6.20 -5.85 -10.81
C LYS A 66 6.61 -6.63 -9.57
N TYR A 67 7.89 -6.67 -9.27
CA TYR A 67 8.39 -7.42 -8.13
C TYR A 67 7.90 -6.82 -6.82
N LEU A 68 8.06 -5.51 -6.66
CA LEU A 68 7.59 -4.82 -5.46
C LEU A 68 6.07 -4.91 -5.32
N ARG A 69 5.34 -4.77 -6.43
CA ARG A 69 3.88 -4.94 -6.42
C ARG A 69 3.49 -6.32 -5.88
N THR A 70 4.16 -7.38 -6.35
CA THR A 70 3.91 -8.74 -5.89
C THR A 70 4.17 -8.87 -4.40
N LEU A 71 5.26 -8.28 -3.91
CA LEU A 71 5.58 -8.31 -2.48
C LEU A 71 4.52 -7.60 -1.64
N PHE A 72 4.03 -6.45 -2.08
CA PHE A 72 2.97 -5.74 -1.36
C PHE A 72 1.66 -6.54 -1.35
N ILE A 73 1.34 -7.22 -2.44
CA ILE A 73 0.14 -8.06 -2.50
C ILE A 73 0.28 -9.24 -1.53
N HIS A 74 1.44 -9.88 -1.47
CA HIS A 74 1.69 -10.96 -0.51
C HIS A 74 1.60 -10.46 0.94
N GLY A 75 2.19 -9.31 1.22
CA GLY A 75 2.11 -8.70 2.56
C GLY A 75 0.68 -8.34 2.94
N ALA A 76 -0.06 -7.79 1.99
CA ALA A 76 -1.47 -7.45 2.21
C ALA A 76 -2.31 -8.68 2.50
N ARG A 77 -2.06 -9.77 1.77
CA ARG A 77 -2.78 -11.02 2.01
C ARG A 77 -2.50 -11.54 3.42
N ALA A 78 -1.24 -11.53 3.84
CA ALA A 78 -0.88 -11.96 5.18
C ALA A 78 -1.56 -11.10 6.24
N ALA A 79 -1.51 -9.78 6.07
CA ALA A 79 -2.13 -8.86 7.03
C ALA A 79 -3.66 -9.01 7.09
N ALA A 80 -4.29 -9.26 5.95
CA ALA A 80 -5.75 -9.32 5.86
C ALA A 80 -6.31 -10.68 6.31
N LEU A 81 -5.61 -11.78 6.00
CA LEU A 81 -6.15 -13.12 6.17
C LEU A 81 -5.51 -13.92 7.29
N LEU A 82 -4.22 -13.68 7.57
CA LEU A 82 -3.48 -14.47 8.56
C LEU A 82 -3.35 -13.78 9.90
N THR A 83 -3.61 -12.49 9.96
CA THR A 83 -3.58 -11.74 11.21
C THR A 83 -4.91 -11.93 11.94
N LYS A 84 -4.83 -12.19 13.24
CA LYS A 84 -6.00 -12.43 14.07
C LYS A 84 -6.94 -11.22 14.12
N GLU A 85 -6.35 -10.02 14.22
CA GLU A 85 -7.10 -8.77 14.26
C GLU A 85 -6.54 -7.81 13.21
N PRO A 86 -6.99 -7.94 11.96
CA PRO A 86 -6.43 -7.13 10.87
C PRO A 86 -6.81 -5.66 10.92
N GLY A 87 -7.73 -5.28 11.80
CA GLY A 87 -8.16 -3.91 11.95
C GLY A 87 -9.52 -3.63 11.31
N PRO A 88 -10.18 -2.52 11.73
CA PRO A 88 -11.56 -2.25 11.29
C PRO A 88 -11.66 -1.93 9.80
N TRP A 89 -10.68 -1.25 9.23
CA TRP A 89 -10.76 -0.86 7.82
C TRP A 89 -10.85 -2.07 6.89
N ILE A 90 -9.94 -3.02 7.04
CA ILE A 90 -9.92 -4.21 6.17
C ILE A 90 -11.09 -5.13 6.50
N THR A 91 -11.48 -5.21 7.76
CA THR A 91 -12.61 -6.04 8.18
C THR A 91 -13.89 -5.56 7.49
N GLU A 92 -14.14 -4.27 7.50
CA GLU A 92 -15.30 -3.69 6.81
C GLU A 92 -15.24 -3.87 5.31
N LEU A 93 -14.06 -3.67 4.73
CA LEU A 93 -13.90 -3.81 3.29
C LEU A 93 -14.17 -5.24 2.82
N LYS A 94 -13.74 -6.24 3.59
CA LYS A 94 -13.97 -7.64 3.26
C LYS A 94 -15.44 -8.03 3.29
N LYS A 95 -16.28 -7.31 4.03
CA LYS A 95 -17.71 -7.54 4.03
C LYS A 95 -18.39 -7.05 2.76
N ARG A 96 -17.80 -6.05 2.09
CA ARG A 96 -18.42 -5.39 0.95
C ARG A 96 -17.83 -5.80 -0.39
N ARG A 97 -16.64 -6.35 -0.40
CA ARG A 97 -15.89 -6.64 -1.63
C ARG A 97 -15.32 -8.04 -1.60
N PRO A 98 -15.16 -8.65 -2.77
CA PRO A 98 -14.46 -9.94 -2.86
C PRO A 98 -13.06 -9.85 -2.24
N ALA A 99 -12.58 -10.98 -1.73
CA ALA A 99 -11.29 -11.03 -1.04
C ALA A 99 -10.14 -10.52 -1.92
N SER A 100 -10.13 -10.85 -3.19
CA SER A 100 -9.08 -10.39 -4.11
C SER A 100 -9.04 -8.87 -4.23
N VAL A 101 -10.21 -8.23 -4.28
CA VAL A 101 -10.31 -6.77 -4.35
C VAL A 101 -9.84 -6.14 -3.05
N ALA A 102 -10.25 -6.72 -1.91
CA ALA A 102 -9.84 -6.22 -0.60
C ALA A 102 -8.33 -6.32 -0.41
N ILE A 103 -7.72 -7.42 -0.85
CA ILE A 103 -6.27 -7.61 -0.75
C ILE A 103 -5.51 -6.58 -1.57
N VAL A 104 -5.96 -6.30 -2.79
CA VAL A 104 -5.31 -5.30 -3.63
C VAL A 104 -5.45 -3.89 -3.05
N ALA A 105 -6.63 -3.57 -2.51
CA ALA A 105 -6.83 -2.30 -1.83
C ALA A 105 -5.92 -2.17 -0.60
N MET A 106 -5.72 -3.26 0.12
CA MET A 106 -4.79 -3.29 1.26
C MET A 106 -3.35 -3.12 0.79
N ALA A 107 -2.98 -3.72 -0.33
CA ALA A 107 -1.64 -3.56 -0.90
C ALA A 107 -1.37 -2.10 -1.26
N ASN A 108 -2.35 -1.42 -1.84
CA ASN A 108 -2.26 0.01 -2.12
C ASN A 108 -2.05 0.80 -0.83
N LYS A 109 -2.81 0.48 0.21
CA LYS A 109 -2.66 1.13 1.51
C LYS A 109 -1.28 0.88 2.13
N LEU A 110 -0.76 -0.34 2.01
CA LEU A 110 0.60 -0.66 2.48
C LEU A 110 1.64 0.19 1.76
N ALA A 111 1.55 0.31 0.44
CA ALA A 111 2.49 1.11 -0.34
C ALA A 111 2.47 2.57 0.12
N ARG A 112 1.28 3.13 0.31
CA ARG A 112 1.14 4.52 0.77
C ARG A 112 1.67 4.70 2.19
N THR A 113 1.45 3.74 3.06
CA THR A 113 1.94 3.76 4.44
C THR A 113 3.48 3.69 4.47
N VAL A 114 4.05 2.80 3.68
CA VAL A 114 5.51 2.68 3.54
C VAL A 114 6.11 4.01 3.09
N TRP A 115 5.52 4.62 2.07
CA TRP A 115 6.01 5.91 1.59
C TRP A 115 5.93 6.99 2.68
N ALA A 116 4.79 7.07 3.39
CA ALA A 116 4.59 8.09 4.40
C ALA A 116 5.62 7.98 5.54
N ILE A 117 5.91 6.76 5.96
CA ILE A 117 6.92 6.53 7.00
C ILE A 117 8.30 6.94 6.50
N ALA A 118 8.64 6.56 5.27
CA ALA A 118 9.94 6.90 4.70
C ALA A 118 10.08 8.40 4.46
N ALA A 119 9.05 9.04 3.93
CA ALA A 119 9.10 10.46 3.55
C ALA A 119 9.09 11.39 4.76
N HIS A 120 8.35 11.02 5.81
CA HIS A 120 8.16 11.89 6.97
C HIS A 120 8.94 11.45 8.20
N GLY A 121 9.69 10.36 8.12
CA GLY A 121 10.47 9.86 9.26
C GLY A 121 9.62 9.45 10.44
N ARG A 122 8.39 9.02 10.20
CA ARG A 122 7.46 8.65 11.26
C ARG A 122 7.58 7.20 11.63
N LYS A 123 7.06 6.88 12.82
CA LYS A 123 6.83 5.50 13.22
C LYS A 123 5.42 5.09 12.78
N TYR A 124 5.21 3.79 12.57
CA TYR A 124 3.90 3.29 12.26
C TYR A 124 2.95 3.48 13.46
N ASP A 125 1.76 3.99 13.19
CA ASP A 125 0.71 4.17 14.19
C ASP A 125 -0.55 3.44 13.71
N LYS A 126 -0.86 2.31 14.35
CA LYS A 126 -2.03 1.50 13.99
C LYS A 126 -3.36 2.22 14.26
N ASN A 127 -3.34 3.23 15.11
CA ASN A 127 -4.54 3.98 15.47
C ASN A 127 -4.72 5.23 14.64
N HIS A 128 -3.85 5.46 13.66
CA HIS A 128 -3.98 6.62 12.80
C HIS A 128 -5.24 6.49 11.93
N VAL A 129 -6.14 7.47 12.06
CA VAL A 129 -7.38 7.50 11.30
C VAL A 129 -7.28 8.61 10.26
N ARG A 130 -7.51 8.27 9.01
CA ARG A 130 -7.57 9.27 7.94
C ARG A 130 -8.94 9.89 7.90
N ILE A 131 -8.96 11.21 7.89
CA ILE A 131 -10.21 11.96 7.77
C ILE A 131 -10.75 11.88 6.34
N ARG A 132 -9.85 11.76 5.36
CA ARG A 132 -10.26 11.65 3.96
C ARG A 132 -9.93 10.26 3.43
N PRO A 133 -10.88 9.59 2.78
CA PRO A 133 -10.53 8.48 1.91
C PRO A 133 -9.71 9.09 0.78
N TYR A 134 -8.63 8.53 0.47
CA TYR A 134 -7.74 9.04 -0.58
C TYR A 134 -8.43 9.22 -1.92
#